data_71ead3c5f41a1022962c3e06572e0948
#
_entry.id   71ead3c5f41a1022962c3e06572e0948
#
_cell.length_a   1.000
_cell.length_b   1.000
_cell.length_c   1.000
_cell.angle_alpha   90.00
_cell.angle_beta   90.00
_cell.angle_gamma   90.00
#
_symmetry.space_group_name_H-M   'P 1'
#
loop_
_entity.id
_entity.type
_entity.pdbx_description
1 polymer ?
#
loop_
_entity_poly.entity_id
_entity_poly.type
_entity_poly.pdbx_seq_one_letter_code
_entity_poly.pdbx_strand_id
1 'polypeptide(L)'
;MEVARQSGLLRFLSKFFSPILSLLFPGIKKDSPAAQAVCLNLAANLLGLGNAATPLGIQAARRMARGCSGTASDELCLLVVLNTASIQLLPATIASVRSASGAQSPFDILPAVWLASALSVVVGVLTAKFLAAVGRCRR
;
A
#
# COMPACT_ATOMS: atom_id res chain seq x y z
N MET A 1 -7.47 -0.29 16.94
CA MET A 1 -6.65 -1.40 16.41
C MET A 1 -7.12 -2.75 16.97
N GLU A 2 -7.41 -2.84 18.25
CA GLU A 2 -7.90 -4.09 18.90
C GLU A 2 -9.24 -4.56 18.32
N VAL A 3 -10.18 -3.64 18.09
CA VAL A 3 -11.51 -3.94 17.50
C VAL A 3 -11.40 -4.53 16.10
N ALA A 4 -10.48 -4.06 15.27
CA ALA A 4 -10.25 -4.60 13.92
C ALA A 4 -9.63 -6.01 13.95
N ARG A 5 -8.88 -6.35 15.01
CA ARG A 5 -8.34 -7.70 15.24
C ARG A 5 -9.41 -8.71 15.62
N GLN A 6 -10.39 -8.28 16.42
CA GLN A 6 -11.47 -9.15 16.93
C GLN A 6 -12.60 -9.35 15.93
N SER A 7 -12.83 -8.40 15.01
CA SER A 7 -13.98 -8.40 14.10
C SER A 7 -13.87 -9.33 12.88
N GLY A 8 -12.82 -10.15 12.74
CA GLY A 8 -12.63 -10.97 11.54
C GLY A 8 -12.28 -10.18 10.27
N LEU A 9 -12.37 -8.85 10.31
CA LEU A 9 -12.09 -7.94 9.21
C LEU A 9 -10.65 -8.12 8.70
N LEU A 10 -9.70 -8.35 9.61
CA LEU A 10 -8.32 -8.65 9.24
C LEU A 10 -8.17 -9.94 8.45
N ARG A 11 -8.95 -10.98 8.80
CA ARG A 11 -8.94 -12.25 8.05
C ARG A 11 -9.53 -12.07 6.65
N PHE A 12 -10.60 -11.29 6.54
CA PHE A 12 -11.22 -10.98 5.25
C PHE A 12 -10.27 -10.17 4.37
N LEU A 13 -9.67 -9.11 4.91
CA LEU A 13 -8.68 -8.28 4.20
C LEU A 13 -7.44 -9.08 3.80
N SER A 14 -6.88 -9.89 4.70
CA SER A 14 -5.71 -10.72 4.37
C SER A 14 -6.04 -11.76 3.30
N LYS A 15 -7.23 -12.34 3.30
CA LYS A 15 -7.67 -13.27 2.25
C LYS A 15 -7.85 -12.57 0.90
N PHE A 16 -8.44 -11.37 0.90
CA PHE A 16 -8.63 -10.56 -0.31
C PHE A 16 -7.30 -10.08 -0.90
N PHE A 17 -6.38 -9.62 -0.04
CA PHE A 17 -5.06 -9.14 -0.47
C PHE A 17 -4.01 -10.25 -0.61
N SER A 18 -4.30 -11.49 -0.19
CA SER A 18 -3.37 -12.62 -0.26
C SER A 18 -2.74 -12.83 -1.65
N PRO A 19 -3.49 -12.81 -2.78
CA PRO A 19 -2.89 -12.97 -4.10
C PRO A 19 -1.94 -11.81 -4.45
N ILE A 20 -2.32 -10.59 -4.10
CA ILE A 20 -1.51 -9.39 -4.35
C ILE A 20 -0.24 -9.44 -3.49
N LEU A 21 -0.38 -9.82 -2.21
CA LEU A 21 0.77 -9.96 -1.32
C LEU A 21 1.75 -11.02 -1.78
N SER A 22 1.27 -12.18 -2.23
CA SER A 22 2.16 -13.24 -2.71
C SER A 22 2.90 -12.87 -3.99
N LEU A 23 2.30 -12.02 -4.83
CA LEU A 23 2.91 -11.54 -6.08
C LEU A 23 3.93 -10.42 -5.84
N LEU A 24 3.60 -9.50 -4.93
CA LEU A 24 4.42 -8.32 -4.67
C LEU A 24 5.48 -8.56 -3.58
N PHE A 25 5.18 -9.38 -2.58
CA PHE A 25 6.00 -9.62 -1.39
C PHE A 25 6.27 -11.12 -1.17
N PRO A 26 6.99 -11.79 -2.08
CA PRO A 26 7.22 -13.23 -1.99
C PRO A 26 8.01 -13.65 -0.74
N GLY A 27 8.84 -12.77 -0.19
CA GLY A 27 9.63 -13.02 1.03
C GLY A 27 8.84 -12.91 2.33
N ILE A 28 7.59 -12.42 2.31
CA ILE A 28 6.78 -12.27 3.52
C ILE A 28 5.87 -13.49 3.70
N LYS A 29 6.00 -14.20 4.83
CA LYS A 29 5.07 -15.29 5.18
C LYS A 29 3.65 -14.75 5.34
N LYS A 30 2.67 -15.38 4.66
CA LYS A 30 1.26 -14.90 4.57
C LYS A 30 0.60 -14.63 5.92
N ASP A 31 0.89 -15.41 6.94
CA ASP A 31 0.28 -15.28 8.28
C ASP A 31 1.16 -14.50 9.26
N SER A 32 2.24 -13.87 8.78
CA SER A 32 3.13 -13.12 9.64
C SER A 32 2.51 -11.79 10.12
N PRO A 33 2.92 -11.28 11.28
CA PRO A 33 2.51 -9.95 11.73
C PRO A 33 2.92 -8.84 10.76
N ALA A 34 3.96 -9.04 9.95
CA ALA A 34 4.37 -8.13 8.89
C ALA A 34 3.34 -8.11 7.75
N ALA A 35 2.91 -9.31 7.25
CA ALA A 35 1.88 -9.41 6.22
C ALA A 35 0.57 -8.73 6.63
N GLN A 36 0.13 -8.95 7.87
CA GLN A 36 -1.07 -8.30 8.41
C GLN A 36 -0.94 -6.76 8.42
N ALA A 37 0.21 -6.24 8.81
CA ALA A 37 0.45 -4.80 8.82
C ALA A 37 0.49 -4.20 7.40
N VAL A 38 1.09 -4.91 6.43
CA VAL A 38 1.09 -4.52 5.02
C VAL A 38 -0.34 -4.53 4.46
N CYS A 39 -1.13 -5.58 4.74
CA CYS A 39 -2.55 -5.63 4.33
C CYS A 39 -3.35 -4.43 4.84
N LEU A 40 -3.19 -4.09 6.11
CA LEU A 40 -3.90 -2.94 6.70
C LEU A 40 -3.47 -1.62 6.07
N ASN A 41 -2.17 -1.45 5.82
CA ASN A 41 -1.65 -0.27 5.15
C ASN A 41 -2.19 -0.15 3.72
N LEU A 42 -2.16 -1.24 2.93
CA LEU A 42 -2.71 -1.25 1.57
C LEU A 42 -4.22 -0.97 1.57
N ALA A 43 -4.97 -1.57 2.51
CA ALA A 43 -6.41 -1.31 2.63
C ALA A 43 -6.71 0.16 2.96
N ALA A 44 -5.96 0.76 3.88
CA ALA A 44 -6.12 2.16 4.24
C ALA A 44 -5.80 3.10 3.06
N ASN A 45 -4.76 2.79 2.29
CA ASN A 45 -4.42 3.53 1.06
C ASN A 45 -5.52 3.41 0.01
N LEU A 46 -6.02 2.20 -0.26
CA LEU A 46 -7.12 1.96 -1.22
C LEU A 46 -8.39 2.74 -0.85
N LEU A 47 -8.71 2.80 0.44
CA LEU A 47 -9.85 3.56 0.93
C LEU A 47 -9.62 5.07 0.98
N GLY A 48 -8.42 5.55 0.61
CA GLY A 48 -8.09 6.98 0.65
C GLY A 48 -7.96 7.55 2.07
N LEU A 49 -7.75 6.68 3.08
CA LEU A 49 -7.59 7.07 4.48
C LEU A 49 -6.15 7.47 4.79
N GLY A 50 -5.64 8.54 4.16
CA GLY A 50 -4.25 8.99 4.25
C GLY A 50 -3.75 9.12 5.69
N ASN A 51 -4.56 9.71 6.58
CA ASN A 51 -4.22 9.88 8.00
C ASN A 51 -4.02 8.54 8.74
N ALA A 52 -4.75 7.49 8.36
CA ALA A 52 -4.61 6.15 8.94
C ALA A 52 -3.53 5.32 8.22
N ALA A 53 -3.33 5.54 6.92
CA ALA A 53 -2.36 4.80 6.12
C ALA A 53 -0.92 5.04 6.59
N THR A 54 -0.54 6.27 6.92
CA THR A 54 0.82 6.62 7.36
C THR A 54 1.28 5.85 8.60
N PRO A 55 0.58 5.85 9.75
CA PRO A 55 1.01 5.09 10.92
C PRO A 55 0.98 3.57 10.68
N LEU A 56 0.07 3.06 9.83
CA LEU A 56 0.03 1.67 9.43
C LEU A 56 1.23 1.29 8.56
N GLY A 57 1.63 2.16 7.62
CA GLY A 57 2.82 2.01 6.79
C GLY A 57 4.10 1.98 7.63
N ILE A 58 4.25 2.89 8.58
CA ILE A 58 5.38 2.90 9.52
C ILE A 58 5.42 1.60 10.33
N GLN A 59 4.28 1.12 10.81
CA GLN A 59 4.19 -0.13 11.56
C GLN A 59 4.58 -1.34 10.69
N ALA A 60 4.14 -1.38 9.43
CA ALA A 60 4.52 -2.41 8.46
C ALA A 60 6.02 -2.39 8.20
N ALA A 61 6.58 -1.21 7.90
CA ALA A 61 8.01 -1.02 7.67
C ALA A 61 8.86 -1.45 8.88
N ARG A 62 8.49 -1.06 10.10
CA ARG A 62 9.19 -1.48 11.33
C ARG A 62 9.18 -3.00 11.53
N ARG A 63 8.10 -3.70 11.16
CA ARG A 63 7.99 -5.16 11.27
C ARG A 63 8.85 -5.86 10.22
N MET A 64 8.88 -5.32 9.00
CA MET A 64 9.73 -5.84 7.91
C MET A 64 11.21 -5.59 8.17
N ALA A 65 11.56 -4.42 8.70
CA ALA A 65 12.95 -4.03 9.00
C ALA A 65 13.61 -4.91 10.05
N ARG A 66 12.87 -5.59 10.93
CA ARG A 66 13.43 -6.50 11.96
C ARG A 66 14.23 -7.67 11.38
N GLY A 67 14.03 -8.00 10.12
CA GLY A 67 14.79 -9.04 9.41
C GLY A 67 15.95 -8.49 8.55
N CYS A 68 16.18 -7.17 8.56
CA CYS A 68 17.18 -6.53 7.72
C CYS A 68 18.46 -6.26 8.53
N SER A 69 19.61 -6.72 8.04
CA SER A 69 20.94 -6.49 8.61
C SER A 69 21.57 -5.19 8.07
N GLY A 70 20.99 -4.04 8.44
CA GLY A 70 21.56 -2.72 8.08
C GLY A 70 21.19 -2.17 6.68
N THR A 71 20.67 -3.00 5.77
CA THR A 71 20.20 -2.59 4.43
C THR A 71 18.74 -2.92 4.28
N ALA A 72 17.94 -2.05 3.64
CA ALA A 72 16.54 -2.31 3.36
C ALA A 72 16.38 -3.50 2.41
N SER A 73 15.43 -4.39 2.70
CA SER A 73 15.08 -5.49 1.79
C SER A 73 14.33 -4.97 0.55
N ASP A 74 14.35 -5.73 -0.54
CA ASP A 74 13.63 -5.39 -1.76
C ASP A 74 12.13 -5.20 -1.48
N GLU A 75 11.56 -6.01 -0.58
CA GLU A 75 10.17 -5.90 -0.15
C GLU A 75 9.90 -4.61 0.64
N LEU A 76 10.84 -4.18 1.49
CA LEU A 76 10.69 -2.93 2.22
C LEU A 76 10.74 -1.73 1.27
N CYS A 77 11.63 -1.74 0.30
CA CYS A 77 11.69 -0.73 -0.75
C CYS A 77 10.38 -0.71 -1.56
N LEU A 78 9.85 -1.88 -1.93
CA LEU A 78 8.58 -1.98 -2.65
C LEU A 78 7.39 -1.45 -1.84
N LEU A 79 7.36 -1.68 -0.51
CA LEU A 79 6.34 -1.10 0.37
C LEU A 79 6.37 0.43 0.33
N VAL A 80 7.56 1.03 0.37
CA VAL A 80 7.73 2.49 0.28
C VAL A 80 7.23 3.01 -1.07
N VAL A 81 7.61 2.35 -2.17
CA VAL A 81 7.16 2.71 -3.52
C VAL A 81 5.64 2.65 -3.64
N LEU A 82 4.99 1.58 -3.14
CA LEU A 82 3.53 1.44 -3.17
C LEU A 82 2.81 2.52 -2.36
N ASN A 83 3.36 2.90 -1.20
CA ASN A 83 2.81 4.00 -0.40
C ASN A 83 2.97 5.36 -1.10
N THR A 84 4.07 5.57 -1.79
CA THR A 84 4.34 6.80 -2.57
C THR A 84 3.48 6.88 -3.83
N ALA A 85 3.24 5.74 -4.50
CA ALA A 85 2.39 5.67 -5.68
C ALA A 85 0.91 5.95 -5.40
N SER A 86 0.50 5.94 -4.13
CA SER A 86 -0.83 6.39 -3.65
C SER A 86 -2.00 5.76 -4.39
N ILE A 87 -2.18 4.45 -4.22
CA ILE A 87 -3.35 3.74 -4.77
C ILE A 87 -4.60 4.21 -4.03
N GLN A 88 -5.49 4.91 -4.71
CA GLN A 88 -6.74 5.38 -4.12
C GLN A 88 -7.94 4.95 -4.98
N LEU A 89 -8.87 4.19 -4.40
CA LEU A 89 -10.18 3.93 -5.01
C LEU A 89 -11.15 5.08 -4.75
N LEU A 90 -11.09 5.67 -3.56
CA LEU A 90 -11.90 6.78 -3.14
C LEU A 90 -11.00 7.97 -2.75
N PRO A 91 -10.86 9.00 -3.61
CA PRO A 91 -10.07 10.18 -3.29
C PRO A 91 -10.85 11.11 -2.35
N ALA A 92 -11.13 10.63 -1.13
CA ALA A 92 -12.00 11.32 -0.18
C ALA A 92 -11.49 12.73 0.14
N THR A 93 -10.19 12.90 0.31
CA THR A 93 -9.58 14.21 0.60
C THR A 93 -9.79 15.19 -0.55
N ILE A 94 -9.55 14.77 -1.79
CA ILE A 94 -9.70 15.63 -2.96
C ILE A 94 -11.19 15.95 -3.20
N ALA A 95 -12.06 14.95 -3.05
CA ALA A 95 -13.50 15.15 -3.16
C ALA A 95 -14.03 16.15 -2.11
N SER A 96 -13.54 16.08 -0.88
CA SER A 96 -13.90 17.03 0.19
C SER A 96 -13.45 18.46 -0.15
N VAL A 97 -12.24 18.65 -0.63
CA VAL A 97 -11.72 19.97 -1.06
C VAL A 97 -12.54 20.50 -2.22
N ARG A 98 -12.85 19.69 -3.23
CA ARG A 98 -13.70 20.09 -4.36
C ARG A 98 -15.10 20.49 -3.91
N SER A 99 -15.69 19.73 -3.01
CA SER A 99 -17.01 20.04 -2.42
C SER A 99 -16.97 21.36 -1.67
N ALA A 100 -15.95 21.59 -0.85
CA ALA A 100 -15.76 22.86 -0.11
C ALA A 100 -15.53 24.06 -1.05
N SER A 101 -14.98 23.81 -2.26
CA SER A 101 -14.79 24.83 -3.30
C SER A 101 -16.03 25.03 -4.19
N GLY A 102 -17.17 24.43 -3.86
CA GLY A 102 -18.44 24.64 -4.58
C GLY A 102 -18.63 23.79 -5.83
N ALA A 103 -17.86 22.71 -6.02
CA ALA A 103 -18.06 21.82 -7.15
C ALA A 103 -19.41 21.10 -7.06
N GLN A 104 -20.20 21.13 -8.13
CA GLN A 104 -21.51 20.45 -8.20
C GLN A 104 -21.37 18.92 -8.15
N SER A 105 -20.30 18.38 -8.73
CA SER A 105 -20.00 16.95 -8.77
C SER A 105 -18.56 16.70 -8.31
N PRO A 106 -18.28 16.60 -6.99
CA PRO A 106 -16.93 16.42 -6.46
C PRO A 106 -16.21 15.16 -6.92
N PHE A 107 -16.97 14.13 -7.32
CA PHE A 107 -16.45 12.80 -7.71
C PHE A 107 -16.22 12.63 -9.22
N ASP A 108 -16.44 13.62 -10.05
CA ASP A 108 -16.20 13.55 -11.51
C ASP A 108 -14.76 13.22 -11.88
N ILE A 109 -13.83 13.42 -10.95
CA ILE A 109 -12.41 13.10 -11.12
C ILE A 109 -12.08 11.61 -10.96
N LEU A 110 -13.04 10.76 -10.51
CA LEU A 110 -12.78 9.33 -10.22
C LEU A 110 -12.08 8.59 -11.37
N PRO A 111 -12.54 8.68 -12.63
CA PRO A 111 -11.89 7.96 -13.72
C PRO A 111 -10.43 8.39 -13.92
N ALA A 112 -10.16 9.70 -13.82
CA ALA A 112 -8.81 10.24 -13.96
C ALA A 112 -7.89 9.79 -12.81
N VAL A 113 -8.41 9.78 -11.57
CA VAL A 113 -7.68 9.30 -10.39
C VAL A 113 -7.36 7.80 -10.52
N TRP A 114 -8.30 6.98 -10.97
CA TRP A 114 -8.07 5.55 -11.17
C TRP A 114 -7.00 5.27 -12.22
N LEU A 115 -7.08 5.95 -13.37
CA LEU A 115 -6.07 5.81 -14.43
C LEU A 115 -4.69 6.26 -13.95
N ALA A 116 -4.60 7.42 -13.31
CA ALA A 116 -3.35 7.95 -12.79
C ALA A 116 -2.75 7.03 -11.70
N SER A 117 -3.58 6.56 -10.76
CA SER A 117 -3.15 5.64 -9.71
C SER A 117 -2.68 4.30 -10.27
N ALA A 118 -3.42 3.71 -11.19
CA ALA A 118 -3.05 2.44 -11.82
C ALA A 118 -1.72 2.58 -12.57
N LEU A 119 -1.55 3.63 -13.36
CA LEU A 119 -0.32 3.88 -14.12
C LEU A 119 0.88 4.11 -13.19
N SER A 120 0.70 4.93 -12.14
CA SER A 120 1.73 5.20 -11.13
C SER A 120 2.20 3.92 -10.44
N VAL A 121 1.27 3.04 -10.05
CA VAL A 121 1.59 1.75 -9.41
C VAL A 121 2.33 0.84 -10.36
N VAL A 122 1.85 0.70 -11.59
CA VAL A 122 2.51 -0.17 -12.59
C VAL A 122 3.95 0.29 -12.82
N VAL A 123 4.16 1.58 -13.09
CA VAL A 123 5.50 2.14 -13.31
C VAL A 123 6.36 1.98 -12.05
N GLY A 124 5.83 2.30 -10.87
CA GLY A 124 6.56 2.18 -9.60
C GLY A 124 6.99 0.76 -9.30
N VAL A 125 6.10 -0.22 -9.45
CA VAL A 125 6.40 -1.65 -9.22
C VAL A 125 7.40 -2.19 -10.24
N LEU A 126 7.24 -1.86 -11.52
CA LEU A 126 8.17 -2.29 -12.57
C LEU A 126 9.57 -1.71 -12.31
N THR A 127 9.67 -0.43 -11.99
CA THR A 127 10.94 0.23 -11.67
C THR A 127 11.59 -0.38 -10.44
N ALA A 128 10.83 -0.60 -9.36
CA ALA A 128 11.36 -1.20 -8.14
C ALA A 128 11.88 -2.62 -8.39
N LYS A 129 11.14 -3.45 -9.11
CA LYS A 129 11.57 -4.81 -9.47
C LYS A 129 12.77 -4.82 -10.41
N PHE A 130 12.82 -3.91 -11.38
CA PHE A 130 13.97 -3.77 -12.28
C PHE A 130 15.23 -3.40 -11.51
N LEU A 131 15.17 -2.39 -10.63
CA LEU A 131 16.31 -1.98 -9.81
C LEU A 131 16.76 -3.08 -8.85
N ALA A 132 15.83 -3.84 -8.26
CA ALA A 132 16.14 -4.99 -7.42
C ALA A 132 16.87 -6.10 -8.22
N ALA A 133 16.46 -6.36 -9.46
CA ALA A 133 17.12 -7.33 -10.33
C ALA A 133 18.54 -6.90 -10.70
N VAL A 134 18.73 -5.63 -11.08
CA VAL A 134 20.04 -5.06 -11.39
C VAL A 134 20.96 -5.05 -10.16
N GLY A 135 20.42 -4.70 -8.99
CA GLY A 135 21.17 -4.70 -7.73
C GLY A 135 21.64 -6.09 -7.31
N ARG A 136 20.86 -7.15 -7.60
CA ARG A 136 21.28 -8.55 -7.37
C ARG A 136 22.37 -9.02 -8.33
N CYS A 137 22.35 -8.55 -9.57
CA CYS A 137 23.38 -8.90 -10.57
C CYS A 137 24.74 -8.25 -10.27
N ARG A 138 24.77 -7.22 -9.41
CA ARG A 138 25.96 -6.45 -9.07
C ARG A 138 26.64 -6.87 -7.76
N ARG A 139 26.01 -7.79 -7.01
CA ARG A 139 26.58 -8.44 -5.80
C ARG A 139 27.10 -9.83 -6.14
#